data_12960494efd0d007fe402637eea38e7e
#
_entry.id   12960494efd0d007fe402637eea38e7e
#
_cell.length_a   1.000
_cell.length_b   1.000
_cell.length_c   1.000
_cell.angle_alpha   90.00
_cell.angle_beta   90.00
_cell.angle_gamma   90.00
#
_symmetry.space_group_name_H-M   'P 1'
#
loop_
_entity.id
_entity.type
_entity.pdbx_description
1 polymer ?
#
loop_
_entity_poly.entity_id
_entity_poly.type
_entity_poly.pdbx_seq_one_letter_code
_entity_poly.pdbx_strand_id
1 'polypeptide(L)'
;MEELTIKKIAVAILGATGLVGQWITHLLRDHPWFNPSVLAASQRSTRKKYIEAVTWVVGSAIPDYVRDLEVVDPTPAAIAGVDDVDLVFSALPPEIAITVEPEFAKAGYAISSNASA
;
A
#
# COMPACT_ATOMS: atom_id res chain seq x y z
N MET A 1 -6.42 9.00 -34.38
CA MET A 1 -7.25 8.28 -33.51
C MET A 1 -6.85 8.38 -32.07
N GLU A 2 -7.80 8.67 -31.24
CA GLU A 2 -7.49 8.85 -29.90
C GLU A 2 -7.48 7.57 -29.15
N GLU A 3 -6.49 7.36 -28.36
CA GLU A 3 -6.41 6.21 -27.54
C GLU A 3 -7.28 6.36 -26.34
N LEU A 4 -8.02 5.32 -26.00
CA LEU A 4 -8.73 5.31 -24.76
C LEU A 4 -7.73 5.03 -23.65
N THR A 5 -7.52 6.02 -22.81
CA THR A 5 -6.62 5.86 -21.67
C THR A 5 -7.47 5.59 -20.46
N ILE A 6 -7.33 4.42 -19.88
CA ILE A 6 -8.02 4.10 -18.63
C ILE A 6 -7.12 4.53 -17.50
N LYS A 7 -7.60 5.50 -16.73
CA LYS A 7 -6.85 5.94 -15.59
C LYS A 7 -6.99 4.92 -14.48
N LYS A 8 -5.87 4.41 -13.99
CA LYS A 8 -5.90 3.46 -12.91
C LYS A 8 -6.23 4.13 -11.59
N ILE A 9 -6.82 3.37 -10.71
CA ILE A 9 -7.16 3.82 -9.36
C ILE A 9 -5.90 3.77 -8.50
N ALA A 10 -5.54 4.90 -7.91
CA ALA A 10 -4.38 4.95 -7.02
C ALA A 10 -4.72 4.29 -5.69
N VAL A 11 -3.81 3.46 -5.22
CA VAL A 11 -4.04 2.63 -4.04
C VAL A 11 -2.88 2.76 -3.07
N ALA A 12 -3.17 2.78 -1.77
CA ALA A 12 -2.16 2.68 -0.73
C ALA A 12 -2.22 1.29 -0.12
N ILE A 13 -1.08 0.74 0.23
CA ILE A 13 -0.99 -0.55 0.90
C ILE A 13 -0.41 -0.33 2.29
N LEU A 14 -1.21 -0.59 3.32
CA LEU A 14 -0.77 -0.51 4.70
C LEU A 14 -0.23 -1.87 5.13
N GLY A 15 0.91 -1.89 5.79
CA GLY A 15 1.56 -3.14 6.17
C GLY A 15 2.29 -3.77 5.00
N ALA A 16 2.83 -2.94 4.11
CA ALA A 16 3.43 -3.40 2.85
C ALA A 16 4.65 -4.31 3.02
N THR A 17 5.33 -4.23 4.17
CA THR A 17 6.53 -5.05 4.39
C THR A 17 6.23 -6.42 4.99
N GLY A 18 5.01 -6.65 5.46
CA GLY A 18 4.61 -7.96 5.98
C GLY A 18 4.25 -8.91 4.86
N LEU A 19 4.03 -10.18 5.21
CA LEU A 19 3.79 -11.21 4.21
C LEU A 19 2.54 -10.93 3.35
N VAL A 20 1.44 -10.58 3.98
CA VAL A 20 0.21 -10.30 3.22
C VAL A 20 0.38 -9.06 2.36
N GLY A 21 1.03 -8.01 2.90
CA GLY A 21 1.31 -6.82 2.12
C GLY A 21 2.17 -7.09 0.91
N GLN A 22 3.14 -7.98 1.05
CA GLN A 22 3.99 -8.39 -0.08
C GLN A 22 3.16 -9.11 -1.14
N TRP A 23 2.25 -10.01 -0.73
CA TRP A 23 1.38 -10.70 -1.67
C TRP A 23 0.49 -9.72 -2.43
N ILE A 24 -0.09 -8.72 -1.73
CA ILE A 24 -0.91 -7.71 -2.37
C ILE A 24 -0.08 -6.94 -3.40
N THR A 25 1.13 -6.54 -3.02
CA THR A 25 2.05 -5.82 -3.89
C THR A 25 2.37 -6.65 -5.15
N HIS A 26 2.61 -7.94 -4.95
CA HIS A 26 2.92 -8.83 -6.05
C HIS A 26 1.72 -9.02 -6.98
N LEU A 27 0.55 -9.23 -6.40
CA LEU A 27 -0.66 -9.50 -7.19
C LEU A 27 -1.15 -8.27 -7.94
N LEU A 28 -0.86 -7.08 -7.45
CA LEU A 28 -1.28 -5.86 -8.13
C LEU A 28 -0.28 -5.38 -9.19
N ARG A 29 0.82 -6.13 -9.37
CA ARG A 29 1.77 -5.82 -10.42
C ARG A 29 1.06 -5.87 -11.78
N ASP A 30 1.16 -4.78 -12.52
CA ASP A 30 0.52 -4.66 -13.83
C ASP A 30 -1.00 -4.87 -13.82
N HIS A 31 -1.61 -4.62 -12.67
CA HIS A 31 -3.06 -4.77 -12.58
C HIS A 31 -3.75 -3.74 -13.49
N PRO A 32 -4.80 -4.14 -14.22
CA PRO A 32 -5.44 -3.22 -15.17
C PRO A 32 -6.16 -2.06 -14.52
N TRP A 33 -6.61 -2.18 -13.26
CA TRP A 33 -7.40 -1.14 -12.61
C TRP A 33 -6.71 -0.44 -11.46
N PHE A 34 -5.82 -1.15 -10.74
CA PHE A 34 -5.23 -0.60 -9.53
C PHE A 34 -3.75 -0.35 -9.69
N ASN A 35 -3.31 0.80 -9.18
CA ASN A 35 -1.90 1.15 -9.18
C ASN A 35 -1.47 1.54 -7.78
N PRO A 36 -0.79 0.65 -7.05
CA PRO A 36 -0.26 1.01 -5.75
C PRO A 36 0.78 2.09 -5.88
N SER A 37 0.51 3.26 -5.33
CA SER A 37 1.41 4.39 -5.41
C SER A 37 1.99 4.78 -4.05
N VAL A 38 1.43 4.26 -2.96
CA VAL A 38 1.90 4.56 -1.62
C VAL A 38 2.01 3.27 -0.83
N LEU A 39 3.16 3.07 -0.21
CA LEU A 39 3.40 1.92 0.66
C LEU A 39 3.64 2.43 2.06
N ALA A 40 2.95 1.86 3.04
CA ALA A 40 3.09 2.24 4.43
C ALA A 40 3.43 1.04 5.29
N ALA A 41 4.22 1.25 6.31
CA ALA A 41 4.62 0.20 7.22
C ALA A 41 5.04 0.82 8.56
N SER A 42 5.52 -0.02 9.47
CA SER A 42 5.91 0.45 10.80
C SER A 42 7.08 1.44 10.71
N GLN A 43 7.30 2.15 11.82
CA GLN A 43 8.35 3.15 11.88
C GLN A 43 9.73 2.63 11.52
N ARG A 44 9.98 1.36 11.74
CA ARG A 44 11.29 0.77 11.39
C ARG A 44 11.56 0.84 9.90
N SER A 45 10.51 0.84 9.09
CA SER A 45 10.63 0.86 7.64
C SER A 45 10.44 2.25 7.04
N THR A 46 9.95 3.20 7.83
CA THR A 46 9.61 4.54 7.34
C THR A 46 10.83 5.27 6.80
N ARG A 47 10.64 5.95 5.68
CA ARG A 47 11.66 6.76 5.00
C ARG A 47 12.73 5.95 4.30
N LYS A 48 12.58 4.64 4.27
CA LYS A 48 13.44 3.78 3.48
C LYS A 48 12.73 3.46 2.18
N LYS A 49 13.50 3.19 1.15
CA LYS A 49 12.91 2.65 -0.07
C LYS A 49 12.40 1.26 0.22
N TYR A 50 11.34 0.87 -0.48
CA TYR A 50 10.73 -0.43 -0.23
C TYR A 50 11.75 -1.56 -0.32
N ILE A 51 12.62 -1.53 -1.34
CA ILE A 51 13.65 -2.56 -1.49
C ILE A 51 14.58 -2.64 -0.29
N GLU A 52 14.78 -1.53 0.41
CA GLU A 52 15.64 -1.50 1.60
C GLU A 52 14.89 -1.94 2.85
N ALA A 53 13.59 -1.72 2.89
CA ALA A 53 12.79 -1.95 4.09
C ALA A 53 12.24 -3.37 4.17
N VAL A 54 11.98 -4.00 3.02
CA VAL A 54 11.29 -5.28 2.98
C VAL A 54 12.26 -6.46 2.93
N THR A 55 11.88 -7.54 3.59
CA THR A 55 12.54 -8.83 3.37
C THR A 55 11.61 -9.59 2.44
N TRP A 56 11.90 -9.50 1.16
CA TRP A 56 10.98 -10.01 0.13
C TRP A 56 11.04 -11.52 0.05
N VAL A 57 9.89 -12.16 0.22
CA VAL A 57 9.79 -13.61 0.20
C VAL A 57 8.71 -14.14 -0.73
N VAL A 58 8.09 -13.26 -1.49
CA VAL A 58 6.97 -13.61 -2.36
C VAL A 58 7.41 -13.57 -3.81
N GLY A 59 7.17 -14.67 -4.52
CA GLY A 59 7.53 -14.72 -5.94
C GLY A 59 9.03 -14.68 -6.16
N SER A 60 9.44 -14.22 -7.33
CA SER A 60 10.86 -14.27 -7.71
C SER A 60 11.61 -12.99 -7.38
N ALA A 61 11.01 -11.85 -7.61
CA ALA A 61 11.70 -10.57 -7.40
C ALA A 61 10.69 -9.51 -7.01
N ILE A 62 11.18 -8.48 -6.31
CA ILE A 62 10.37 -7.32 -5.99
C ILE A 62 9.94 -6.66 -7.29
N PRO A 63 8.63 -6.39 -7.49
CA PRO A 63 8.19 -5.72 -8.70
C PRO A 63 8.86 -4.36 -8.85
N ASP A 64 9.25 -4.02 -10.08
CA ASP A 64 9.95 -2.77 -10.34
C ASP A 64 9.17 -1.54 -9.94
N TYR A 65 7.85 -1.58 -10.04
CA TYR A 65 7.04 -0.40 -9.82
C TYR A 65 7.06 0.08 -8.37
N VAL A 66 7.44 -0.77 -7.42
CA VAL A 66 7.47 -0.40 -5.99
C VAL A 66 8.86 -0.33 -5.39
N ARG A 67 9.89 -0.81 -6.11
CA ARG A 67 11.23 -0.93 -5.53
C ARG A 67 11.74 0.33 -4.86
N ASP A 68 11.56 1.45 -5.51
CA ASP A 68 12.14 2.71 -5.05
C ASP A 68 11.14 3.63 -4.37
N LEU A 69 9.92 3.15 -4.11
CA LEU A 69 8.94 3.94 -3.38
C LEU A 69 9.37 4.06 -1.93
N GLU A 70 9.32 5.27 -1.42
CA GLU A 70 9.65 5.51 -0.02
C GLU A 70 8.50 5.02 0.86
N VAL A 71 8.81 4.23 1.88
CA VAL A 71 7.81 3.72 2.81
C VAL A 71 7.44 4.82 3.80
N VAL A 72 6.14 5.02 4.02
CA VAL A 72 5.66 6.08 4.92
C VAL A 72 4.91 5.47 6.11
N ASP A 73 4.58 6.32 7.07
CA ASP A 73 3.79 5.90 8.23
C ASP A 73 2.36 5.55 7.80
N PRO A 74 1.72 4.59 8.47
CA PRO A 74 0.34 4.23 8.13
C PRO A 74 -0.65 5.20 8.75
N THR A 75 -0.60 6.45 8.32
CA THR A 75 -1.52 7.49 8.77
C THR A 75 -2.10 8.21 7.57
N PRO A 76 -3.33 8.73 7.66
CA PRO A 76 -3.92 9.46 6.55
C PRO A 76 -3.07 10.63 6.09
N ALA A 77 -2.45 11.36 7.02
CA ALA A 77 -1.63 12.51 6.66
C ALA A 77 -0.40 12.10 5.86
N ALA A 78 0.26 11.01 6.26
CA ALA A 78 1.44 10.53 5.54
C ALA A 78 1.09 10.06 4.13
N ILE A 79 -0.03 9.37 3.99
CA ILE A 79 -0.49 8.90 2.69
C ILE A 79 -0.82 10.08 1.78
N ALA A 80 -1.58 11.05 2.30
CA ALA A 80 -1.98 12.21 1.53
C ALA A 80 -0.78 13.06 1.09
N GLY A 81 0.29 13.01 1.86
CA GLY A 81 1.51 13.72 1.52
C GLY A 81 2.23 13.14 0.30
N VAL A 82 1.93 11.91 -0.09
CA VAL A 82 2.56 11.27 -1.23
C VAL A 82 1.66 11.32 -2.46
N ASP A 83 0.41 10.92 -2.31
CA ASP A 83 -0.49 10.83 -3.45
C ASP A 83 -1.93 10.87 -2.97
N ASP A 84 -2.82 11.22 -3.88
CA ASP A 84 -4.24 11.24 -3.62
C ASP A 84 -4.80 9.88 -4.00
N VAL A 85 -4.90 8.99 -3.03
CA VAL A 85 -5.35 7.63 -3.30
C VAL A 85 -6.84 7.48 -3.09
N ASP A 86 -7.44 6.58 -3.86
CA ASP A 86 -8.88 6.35 -3.79
C ASP A 86 -9.23 5.16 -2.92
N LEU A 87 -8.29 4.27 -2.70
CA LEU A 87 -8.55 3.02 -1.99
C LEU A 87 -7.34 2.64 -1.17
N VAL A 88 -7.57 2.12 0.02
CA VAL A 88 -6.52 1.67 0.91
C VAL A 88 -6.71 0.17 1.15
N PHE A 89 -5.69 -0.61 0.83
CA PHE A 89 -5.67 -2.03 1.21
C PHE A 89 -4.89 -2.14 2.51
N SER A 90 -5.52 -2.71 3.54
CA SER A 90 -4.87 -2.86 4.83
C SER A 90 -4.46 -4.31 5.06
N ALA A 91 -3.17 -4.52 5.23
CA ALA A 91 -2.59 -5.80 5.58
C ALA A 91 -1.91 -5.72 6.94
N LEU A 92 -2.38 -4.82 7.79
CA LEU A 92 -1.83 -4.65 9.13
C LEU A 92 -2.24 -5.79 10.03
N PRO A 93 -1.40 -6.14 11.02
CA PRO A 93 -1.82 -7.10 12.05
C PRO A 93 -3.08 -6.60 12.73
N PRO A 94 -3.97 -7.50 13.17
CA PRO A 94 -5.26 -7.09 13.75
C PRO A 94 -5.13 -6.12 14.92
N GLU A 95 -4.14 -6.30 15.78
CA GLU A 95 -3.96 -5.44 16.94
C GLU A 95 -3.58 -4.02 16.56
N ILE A 96 -2.99 -3.83 15.39
CA ILE A 96 -2.65 -2.51 14.88
C ILE A 96 -3.79 -1.95 14.05
N ALA A 97 -4.41 -2.81 13.25
CA ALA A 97 -5.51 -2.41 12.39
C ALA A 97 -6.68 -1.80 13.17
N ILE A 98 -6.95 -2.32 14.35
CA ILE A 98 -8.06 -1.86 15.17
C ILE A 98 -7.91 -0.38 15.55
N THR A 99 -6.70 0.12 15.58
CA THR A 99 -6.42 1.53 15.88
C THR A 99 -6.27 2.36 14.61
N VAL A 100 -5.60 1.79 13.61
CA VAL A 100 -5.23 2.53 12.40
C VAL A 100 -6.38 2.65 11.41
N GLU A 101 -7.10 1.56 11.16
CA GLU A 101 -8.13 1.58 10.12
C GLU A 101 -9.25 2.59 10.37
N PRO A 102 -9.73 2.77 11.62
CA PRO A 102 -10.75 3.78 11.86
C PRO A 102 -10.31 5.20 11.52
N GLU A 103 -9.02 5.50 11.64
CA GLU A 103 -8.50 6.81 11.29
C GLU A 103 -8.64 7.08 9.80
N PHE A 104 -8.40 6.05 8.99
CA PHE A 104 -8.56 6.17 7.54
C PHE A 104 -10.04 6.31 7.17
N ALA A 105 -10.91 5.56 7.83
CA ALA A 105 -12.35 5.67 7.57
C ALA A 105 -12.83 7.07 7.90
N LYS A 106 -12.39 7.64 9.02
CA LYS A 106 -12.77 8.99 9.40
C LYS A 106 -12.27 10.02 8.41
N ALA A 107 -11.13 9.78 7.82
CA ALA A 107 -10.55 10.69 6.84
C ALA A 107 -11.21 10.56 5.46
N GLY A 108 -12.15 9.64 5.31
CA GLY A 108 -12.90 9.50 4.06
C GLY A 108 -12.36 8.48 3.08
N TYR A 109 -11.38 7.69 3.47
CA TYR A 109 -10.83 6.67 2.57
C TYR A 109 -11.70 5.43 2.54
N ALA A 110 -11.82 4.84 1.36
CA ALA A 110 -12.38 3.50 1.23
C ALA A 110 -11.29 2.51 1.63
N ILE A 111 -11.62 1.56 2.50
CA ILE A 111 -10.65 0.60 3.01
C ILE A 111 -11.10 -0.81 2.73
N SER A 112 -10.18 -1.61 2.19
CA SER A 112 -10.38 -3.05 2.08
C SER A 112 -9.41 -3.68 3.08
N SER A 113 -9.95 -4.25 4.14
CA SER A 113 -9.13 -4.79 5.22
C SER A 113 -8.93 -6.28 5.07
N ASN A 114 -7.69 -6.70 5.29
CA ASN A 114 -7.37 -8.12 5.37
C ASN A 114 -7.14 -8.53 6.83
N ALA A 115 -7.33 -7.62 7.76
CA ALA A 115 -7.28 -7.96 9.16
C ALA A 115 -8.49 -8.82 9.43
N SER A 116 -8.26 -9.96 10.04
CA SER A 116 -9.31 -10.89 10.27
C SER A 116 -10.35 -10.34 11.20
N ALA A 117 -11.54 -10.46 10.82
CA ALA A 117 -12.62 -10.11 11.72
C ALA A 117 -12.76 -11.21 12.76
#